data_8770d3dd8393a312d32a0c7333e25782
#
_entry.id   8770d3dd8393a312d32a0c7333e25782
#
_cell.length_a   1.000
_cell.length_b   1.000
_cell.length_c   1.000
_cell.angle_alpha   90.00
_cell.angle_beta   90.00
_cell.angle_gamma   90.00
#
_symmetry.space_group_name_H-M   'P 1'
#
loop_
_entity.id
_entity.type
_entity.pdbx_description
1 polymer ?
#
loop_
_entity_poly.entity_id
_entity_poly.type
_entity_poly.pdbx_seq_one_letter_code
_entity_poly.pdbx_strand_id
1 'polypeptide(L)'
;MKEETNYDWDGRDRRRGGKRSEEWNRAFLLVCAAGLVVDPLFFYPLSISNACMCLFVDGWFAAAVTALRCVADAVRLLNICLQFDARMKRNGSKRRYAAAWSYLINKGLILEFFLILPLPQIVVWVAIPGMVKKGSPTRIMTLMLTVFLGQYLPKMYHFVRQLWRMPNLYGYTVWCGIALNMTAYCVASHAVGACWYLLGLQRAAQCLDQQCAMTPGCRPTFLACEGPILYGTSNAITSCGGSGFAVCRLRTRWAEVHRTRTACSFDGDGSDDFDYGTFEWSVQLVSNPNPLEKILFPIFWGLMTLSSFGNLNCTTDGVEVVFMMVVLTAGLLLVTMLIGSIKMFFNSTSSKKQAMHLRMRSIEGWMKRRGLPVEVRQRVRNYERQRWAAMRGVDERQMIGDLPQGLRRDIKFHLCFDLIRQVPLFQHMDNLVLEHICDRVKTLILTKGETITREGDPVQRMLFIVRGHLECYQHLRDDVSSFCMLGPGNFTGDELLSWCLRRHSAGRLPPSSFTLVTFETTEAFGLEADDVKYVTQHFRHTFVSERVRRSARYYSPGWRTWAAVAIQLAWRRYKRPQPSTLSSLPFMLPRRPPARSTSVEEDRLRLYTALLTSSKPHEDAFDF
;
A
#
# COMPACT_ATOMS: atom_id res chain seq x y z
N MET A 1 25.72 2.06 33.42
CA MET A 1 24.38 2.72 33.36
C MET A 1 24.39 4.11 32.72
N LYS A 2 25.54 4.68 32.30
CA LYS A 2 25.64 5.97 31.55
C LYS A 2 25.94 5.82 30.04
N GLU A 3 26.33 4.64 29.58
CA GLU A 3 26.62 4.40 28.15
C GLU A 3 25.42 3.93 27.31
N GLU A 4 24.43 3.28 27.92
CA GLU A 4 23.23 2.84 27.20
C GLU A 4 22.28 3.97 26.79
N THR A 5 22.28 5.10 27.51
CA THR A 5 21.40 6.23 27.20
C THR A 5 21.86 7.07 26.02
N ASN A 6 23.16 7.05 25.66
CA ASN A 6 23.70 7.83 24.53
C ASN A 6 23.46 7.15 23.16
N TYR A 7 23.34 5.82 23.12
CA TYR A 7 23.12 5.09 21.87
C TYR A 7 21.67 5.23 21.34
N ASP A 8 20.72 5.37 22.25
CA ASP A 8 19.28 5.47 21.89
C ASP A 8 18.86 6.89 21.44
N TRP A 9 19.59 7.95 21.88
CA TRP A 9 19.39 9.32 21.42
C TRP A 9 19.86 9.53 19.98
N ASP A 10 21.00 9.01 19.58
CA ASP A 10 21.54 9.13 18.21
C ASP A 10 20.68 8.36 17.19
N GLY A 11 20.12 7.22 17.59
CA GLY A 11 19.19 6.43 16.76
C GLY A 11 17.83 7.12 16.53
N ARG A 12 17.32 7.83 17.52
CA ARG A 12 16.05 8.59 17.42
C ARG A 12 16.20 9.84 16.56
N ASP A 13 17.31 10.56 16.68
CA ASP A 13 17.59 11.74 15.86
C ASP A 13 17.85 11.38 14.39
N ARG A 14 18.54 10.29 14.11
CA ARG A 14 18.70 9.77 12.74
C ARG A 14 17.37 9.33 12.11
N ARG A 15 16.48 8.71 12.88
CA ARG A 15 15.13 8.32 12.40
C ARG A 15 14.22 9.53 12.18
N ARG A 16 14.30 10.56 13.04
CA ARG A 16 13.56 11.82 12.86
C ARG A 16 14.09 12.61 11.67
N GLY A 17 15.41 12.69 11.48
CA GLY A 17 16.04 13.32 10.31
C GLY A 17 15.68 12.61 9.01
N GLY A 18 15.61 11.28 8.99
CA GLY A 18 15.17 10.49 7.84
C GLY A 18 13.73 10.75 7.44
N LYS A 19 12.78 10.75 8.39
CA LYS A 19 11.36 11.06 8.13
C LYS A 19 11.16 12.47 7.59
N ARG A 20 11.80 13.47 8.18
CA ARG A 20 11.70 14.86 7.74
C ARG A 20 12.26 15.07 6.33
N SER A 21 13.31 14.35 5.96
CA SER A 21 13.85 14.33 4.59
C SER A 21 12.88 13.70 3.59
N GLU A 22 12.18 12.62 3.96
CA GLU A 22 11.17 12.00 3.09
C GLU A 22 9.95 12.92 2.87
N GLU A 23 9.47 13.56 3.92
CA GLU A 23 8.34 14.51 3.83
C GLU A 23 8.71 15.71 2.94
N TRP A 24 9.91 16.26 3.09
CA TRP A 24 10.41 17.33 2.22
C TRP A 24 10.47 16.88 0.76
N ASN A 25 11.01 15.70 0.48
CA ASN A 25 11.11 15.19 -0.88
C ASN A 25 9.73 15.00 -1.53
N ARG A 26 8.72 14.57 -0.76
CA ARG A 26 7.33 14.48 -1.23
C ARG A 26 6.74 15.84 -1.54
N ALA A 27 6.89 16.81 -0.63
CA ALA A 27 6.43 18.17 -0.83
C ALA A 27 7.09 18.82 -2.06
N PHE A 28 8.40 18.65 -2.22
CA PHE A 28 9.15 19.14 -3.37
C PHE A 28 8.66 18.53 -4.69
N LEU A 29 8.35 17.23 -4.70
CA LEU A 29 7.79 16.55 -5.88
C LEU A 29 6.44 17.15 -6.28
N LEU A 30 5.56 17.43 -5.30
CA LEU A 30 4.27 18.09 -5.55
C LEU A 30 4.44 19.49 -6.15
N VAL A 31 5.40 20.28 -5.66
CA VAL A 31 5.71 21.59 -6.23
C VAL A 31 6.26 21.46 -7.66
N CYS A 32 7.08 20.46 -7.94
CA CYS A 32 7.56 20.19 -9.28
C CYS A 32 6.42 19.82 -10.24
N ALA A 33 5.46 19.00 -9.78
CA ALA A 33 4.26 18.66 -10.55
C ALA A 33 3.38 19.89 -10.81
N ALA A 34 3.14 20.72 -9.79
CA ALA A 34 2.42 21.99 -9.94
C ALA A 34 3.12 22.93 -10.95
N GLY A 35 4.44 22.99 -10.93
CA GLY A 35 5.21 23.76 -11.91
C GLY A 35 5.00 23.30 -13.36
N LEU A 36 4.82 22.00 -13.60
CA LEU A 36 4.49 21.47 -14.93
C LEU A 36 3.09 21.88 -15.41
N VAL A 37 2.17 22.13 -14.47
CA VAL A 37 0.82 22.62 -14.81
C VAL A 37 0.84 24.14 -15.04
N VAL A 38 1.70 24.87 -14.32
CA VAL A 38 1.78 26.34 -14.43
C VAL A 38 2.47 26.80 -15.72
N ASP A 39 3.48 26.05 -16.21
CA ASP A 39 4.25 26.45 -17.38
C ASP A 39 3.40 26.67 -18.66
N PRO A 40 2.46 25.77 -19.05
CA PRO A 40 1.63 25.98 -20.23
C PRO A 40 0.69 27.20 -20.13
N LEU A 41 0.38 27.64 -18.90
CA LEU A 41 -0.50 28.79 -18.68
C LEU A 41 0.07 30.11 -19.27
N PHE A 42 1.38 30.19 -19.53
CA PHE A 42 1.98 31.36 -20.17
C PHE A 42 1.53 31.63 -21.61
N PHE A 43 0.83 30.70 -22.24
CA PHE A 43 0.32 30.89 -23.61
C PHE A 43 -1.03 31.62 -23.63
N TYR A 44 -1.88 31.44 -22.64
CA TYR A 44 -3.23 31.97 -22.60
C TYR A 44 -3.37 33.48 -22.36
N PRO A 45 -2.37 34.22 -21.78
CA PRO A 45 -2.41 35.68 -21.74
C PRO A 45 -2.40 36.35 -23.11
N LEU A 46 -1.86 35.66 -24.13
CA LEU A 46 -1.84 36.18 -25.49
C LEU A 46 -3.23 36.05 -26.13
N SER A 47 -3.76 37.14 -26.67
CA SER A 47 -5.11 37.22 -27.24
C SER A 47 -5.15 38.20 -28.39
N ILE A 48 -6.17 38.09 -29.23
CA ILE A 48 -6.48 39.03 -30.29
C ILE A 48 -7.80 39.73 -29.94
N SER A 49 -7.85 41.04 -30.05
CA SER A 49 -9.06 41.81 -29.87
C SER A 49 -9.93 41.71 -31.11
N ASN A 50 -11.17 41.22 -30.96
CA ASN A 50 -12.15 41.11 -32.05
C ASN A 50 -12.56 42.50 -32.60
N ALA A 51 -12.58 43.51 -31.73
CA ALA A 51 -13.00 44.88 -32.09
C ALA A 51 -11.92 45.61 -32.89
N CYS A 52 -10.64 45.45 -32.53
CA CYS A 52 -9.53 46.21 -33.10
C CYS A 52 -8.61 45.34 -34.00
N MET A 53 -8.86 44.04 -34.10
CA MET A 53 -8.04 43.07 -34.85
C MET A 53 -6.52 43.18 -34.56
N CYS A 54 -6.19 43.41 -33.29
CA CYS A 54 -4.78 43.55 -32.84
C CYS A 54 -4.44 42.58 -31.72
N LEU A 55 -3.17 42.18 -31.64
CA LEU A 55 -2.59 41.30 -30.63
C LEU A 55 -2.31 42.08 -29.34
N PHE A 56 -2.65 41.53 -28.18
CA PHE A 56 -2.33 42.06 -26.86
C PHE A 56 -2.04 40.94 -25.85
N VAL A 57 -1.47 41.32 -24.72
CA VAL A 57 -1.23 40.45 -23.55
C VAL A 57 -2.14 40.88 -22.41
N ASP A 58 -2.92 39.96 -21.86
CA ASP A 58 -3.67 40.20 -20.61
C ASP A 58 -2.68 40.33 -19.44
N GLY A 59 -2.51 41.57 -18.95
CA GLY A 59 -1.53 41.89 -17.90
C GLY A 59 -1.88 41.27 -16.54
N TRP A 60 -3.15 41.19 -16.17
CA TRP A 60 -3.57 40.58 -14.90
C TRP A 60 -3.34 39.08 -14.88
N PHE A 61 -3.72 38.42 -15.95
CA PHE A 61 -3.50 36.98 -16.08
C PHE A 61 -2.02 36.64 -16.16
N ALA A 62 -1.23 37.39 -16.94
CA ALA A 62 0.22 37.24 -17.01
C ALA A 62 0.91 37.44 -15.66
N ALA A 63 0.49 38.43 -14.87
CA ALA A 63 1.01 38.67 -13.52
C ALA A 63 0.70 37.53 -12.56
N ALA A 64 -0.53 37.00 -12.58
CA ALA A 64 -0.92 35.87 -11.75
C ALA A 64 -0.12 34.61 -12.06
N VAL A 65 0.05 34.26 -13.36
CA VAL A 65 0.85 33.12 -13.79
C VAL A 65 2.33 33.30 -13.43
N THR A 66 2.85 34.52 -13.61
CA THR A 66 4.23 34.85 -13.22
C THR A 66 4.45 34.67 -11.72
N ALA A 67 3.52 35.14 -10.87
CA ALA A 67 3.61 34.97 -9.42
C ALA A 67 3.61 33.51 -9.02
N LEU A 68 2.70 32.69 -9.57
CA LEU A 68 2.65 31.24 -9.31
C LEU A 68 3.98 30.55 -9.70
N ARG A 69 4.54 30.94 -10.85
CA ARG A 69 5.81 30.40 -11.32
C ARG A 69 6.96 30.80 -10.39
N CYS A 70 7.04 32.06 -9.96
CA CYS A 70 8.08 32.54 -9.04
C CYS A 70 8.06 31.78 -7.72
N VAL A 71 6.88 31.45 -7.19
CA VAL A 71 6.75 30.61 -5.98
C VAL A 71 7.34 29.21 -6.22
N ALA A 72 7.01 28.57 -7.33
CA ALA A 72 7.54 27.24 -7.65
C ALA A 72 9.08 27.28 -7.84
N ASP A 73 9.60 28.28 -8.51
CA ASP A 73 11.04 28.45 -8.74
C ASP A 73 11.80 28.79 -7.43
N ALA A 74 11.19 29.55 -6.51
CA ALA A 74 11.74 29.81 -5.17
C ALA A 74 11.88 28.52 -4.34
N VAL A 75 10.89 27.65 -4.37
CA VAL A 75 10.95 26.35 -3.68
C VAL A 75 12.03 25.45 -4.31
N ARG A 76 12.20 25.48 -5.62
CA ARG A 76 13.30 24.75 -6.30
C ARG A 76 14.66 25.26 -5.87
N LEU A 77 14.84 26.60 -5.82
CA LEU A 77 16.07 27.23 -5.34
C LEU A 77 16.36 26.84 -3.90
N LEU A 78 15.35 26.88 -3.03
CA LEU A 78 15.48 26.43 -1.64
C LEU A 78 15.93 24.98 -1.55
N ASN A 79 15.38 24.09 -2.38
CA ASN A 79 15.79 22.69 -2.42
C ASN A 79 17.27 22.53 -2.83
N ILE A 80 17.76 23.31 -3.80
CA ILE A 80 19.18 23.32 -4.19
C ILE A 80 20.04 23.77 -3.01
N CYS A 81 19.65 24.86 -2.32
CA CYS A 81 20.38 25.38 -1.15
C CYS A 81 20.43 24.33 -0.02
N LEU A 82 19.32 23.66 0.28
CA LEU A 82 19.28 22.60 1.30
C LEU A 82 20.16 21.41 0.94
N GLN A 83 20.14 20.97 -0.32
CA GLN A 83 21.02 19.89 -0.78
C GLN A 83 22.49 20.27 -0.72
N PHE A 84 22.81 21.53 -1.06
CA PHE A 84 24.18 22.07 -0.96
C PHE A 84 24.66 22.12 0.48
N ASP A 85 23.84 22.65 1.41
CA ASP A 85 24.15 22.69 2.83
C ASP A 85 24.36 21.30 3.44
N ALA A 86 23.46 20.35 3.12
CA ALA A 86 23.57 18.98 3.58
C ALA A 86 24.87 18.29 3.11
N ARG A 87 25.32 18.56 1.89
CA ARG A 87 26.60 18.02 1.36
C ARG A 87 27.83 18.71 1.98
N MET A 88 27.73 20.00 2.22
CA MET A 88 28.82 20.75 2.88
C MET A 88 29.05 20.28 4.32
N LYS A 89 27.97 19.96 5.05
CA LYS A 89 28.03 19.39 6.41
C LYS A 89 28.63 17.97 6.44
N ARG A 90 28.42 17.21 5.40
CA ARG A 90 28.89 15.82 5.29
C ARG A 90 30.39 15.72 4.99
N ASN A 91 30.95 16.68 4.26
CA ASN A 91 32.35 16.68 3.84
C ASN A 91 33.15 17.64 4.72
N GLY A 92 33.78 17.17 5.78
CA GLY A 92 34.52 17.97 6.77
C GLY A 92 35.37 19.14 6.22
N SER A 93 35.84 20.00 7.12
CA SER A 93 36.35 21.38 6.85
C SER A 93 37.42 21.51 5.74
N LYS A 94 38.33 20.54 5.58
CA LYS A 94 39.46 20.64 4.64
C LYS A 94 39.15 20.36 3.16
N ARG A 95 37.99 19.81 2.83
CA ARG A 95 37.57 19.48 1.43
C ARG A 95 36.36 20.29 0.93
N ARG A 96 35.95 21.32 1.64
CA ARG A 96 34.72 22.08 1.32
C ARG A 96 34.76 22.70 -0.08
N TYR A 97 35.85 23.36 -0.46
CA TYR A 97 35.97 24.02 -1.78
C TYR A 97 36.00 23.01 -2.94
N ALA A 98 36.72 21.90 -2.79
CA ALA A 98 36.77 20.87 -3.82
C ALA A 98 35.41 20.17 -3.98
N ALA A 99 34.69 19.94 -2.88
CA ALA A 99 33.33 19.35 -2.91
C ALA A 99 32.31 20.33 -3.50
N ALA A 100 32.41 21.64 -3.19
CA ALA A 100 31.58 22.68 -3.78
C ALA A 100 31.83 22.80 -5.29
N TRP A 101 33.09 22.82 -5.71
CA TRP A 101 33.49 22.90 -7.12
C TRP A 101 33.07 21.64 -7.91
N SER A 102 33.26 20.44 -7.36
CA SER A 102 32.79 19.18 -7.94
C SER A 102 31.25 19.12 -8.04
N TYR A 103 30.53 19.74 -7.11
CA TYR A 103 29.08 19.84 -7.14
C TYR A 103 28.60 20.84 -8.20
N LEU A 104 29.30 21.99 -8.33
CA LEU A 104 29.01 22.99 -9.36
C LEU A 104 29.23 22.47 -10.79
N ILE A 105 30.27 21.68 -11.00
CA ILE A 105 30.59 21.09 -12.32
C ILE A 105 29.73 19.86 -12.63
N ASN A 106 29.08 19.27 -11.62
CA ASN A 106 28.26 18.10 -11.84
C ASN A 106 27.06 18.45 -12.76
N LYS A 107 26.95 17.74 -13.89
CA LYS A 107 25.93 17.97 -14.95
C LYS A 107 24.50 18.13 -14.43
N GLY A 108 24.19 17.59 -13.23
CA GLY A 108 22.89 17.72 -12.60
C GLY A 108 22.54 19.12 -12.10
N LEU A 109 23.51 19.87 -11.57
CA LEU A 109 23.26 21.22 -11.03
C LEU A 109 23.07 22.25 -12.15
N ILE A 110 23.83 22.13 -13.24
CA ILE A 110 23.68 23.02 -14.41
C ILE A 110 22.25 22.88 -14.97
N LEU A 111 21.74 21.65 -15.05
CA LEU A 111 20.36 21.41 -15.46
C LEU A 111 19.36 22.05 -14.48
N GLU A 112 19.55 21.89 -13.17
CA GLU A 112 18.67 22.48 -12.15
C GLU A 112 18.65 24.01 -12.23
N PHE A 113 19.80 24.67 -12.44
CA PHE A 113 19.86 26.11 -12.68
C PHE A 113 19.15 26.53 -13.97
N PHE A 114 19.33 25.77 -15.05
CA PHE A 114 18.62 26.02 -16.31
C PHE A 114 17.09 25.94 -16.15
N LEU A 115 16.61 25.02 -15.30
CA LEU A 115 15.18 24.84 -15.03
C LEU A 115 14.56 26.00 -14.23
N ILE A 116 15.36 26.71 -13.44
CA ILE A 116 14.92 27.86 -12.61
C ILE A 116 14.97 29.17 -13.40
N LEU A 117 15.71 29.23 -14.51
CA LEU A 117 15.80 30.44 -15.32
C LEU A 117 14.41 30.97 -15.69
N PRO A 118 14.10 32.26 -15.46
CA PRO A 118 12.81 32.86 -15.72
C PRO A 118 12.60 33.17 -17.22
N LEU A 119 12.91 32.19 -18.11
CA LEU A 119 12.86 32.42 -19.57
C LEU A 119 11.44 32.76 -20.06
N PRO A 120 10.36 32.05 -19.69
CA PRO A 120 9.01 32.40 -20.13
C PRO A 120 8.56 33.78 -19.62
N GLN A 121 8.97 34.14 -18.36
CA GLN A 121 8.68 35.46 -17.81
C GLN A 121 9.37 36.58 -18.60
N ILE A 122 10.65 36.37 -18.93
CA ILE A 122 11.42 37.36 -19.75
C ILE A 122 10.78 37.49 -21.13
N VAL A 123 10.33 36.38 -21.74
CA VAL A 123 9.67 36.45 -23.04
C VAL A 123 8.37 37.25 -22.95
N VAL A 124 7.49 36.95 -21.97
CA VAL A 124 6.19 37.62 -21.82
C VAL A 124 6.35 39.11 -21.50
N TRP A 125 7.26 39.49 -20.58
CA TRP A 125 7.36 40.88 -20.09
C TRP A 125 8.31 41.77 -20.89
N VAL A 126 9.31 41.22 -21.57
CA VAL A 126 10.34 42.00 -22.28
C VAL A 126 10.30 41.75 -23.79
N ALA A 127 10.36 40.47 -24.22
CA ALA A 127 10.49 40.16 -25.64
C ALA A 127 9.19 40.44 -26.41
N ILE A 128 8.02 40.04 -25.90
CA ILE A 128 6.75 40.25 -26.58
C ILE A 128 6.42 41.73 -26.77
N PRO A 129 6.47 42.62 -25.78
CA PRO A 129 6.23 44.04 -25.99
C PRO A 129 7.17 44.68 -27.00
N GLY A 130 8.47 44.27 -26.98
CA GLY A 130 9.45 44.75 -27.93
C GLY A 130 9.20 44.31 -29.38
N MET A 131 8.80 43.06 -29.58
CA MET A 131 8.54 42.48 -30.90
C MET A 131 7.18 42.91 -31.48
N VAL A 132 6.15 43.04 -30.61
CA VAL A 132 4.82 43.56 -30.96
C VAL A 132 4.97 44.98 -31.55
N LYS A 133 5.77 45.84 -30.95
CA LYS A 133 6.07 47.17 -31.50
C LYS A 133 6.74 47.17 -32.89
N LYS A 134 7.50 46.09 -33.20
CA LYS A 134 8.17 45.92 -34.49
C LYS A 134 7.25 45.29 -35.58
N GLY A 135 6.04 44.90 -35.25
CA GLY A 135 5.05 44.38 -36.19
C GLY A 135 5.36 43.00 -36.76
N SER A 136 5.96 42.10 -35.96
CA SER A 136 6.23 40.71 -36.40
C SER A 136 5.59 39.70 -35.46
N PRO A 137 4.26 39.52 -35.51
CA PRO A 137 3.51 38.66 -34.55
C PRO A 137 3.85 37.17 -34.68
N THR A 138 4.08 36.66 -35.88
CA THR A 138 4.42 35.25 -36.11
C THR A 138 5.72 34.80 -35.45
N ARG A 139 6.75 35.70 -35.43
CA ARG A 139 8.03 35.43 -34.75
C ARG A 139 7.86 35.33 -33.23
N ILE A 140 6.92 36.06 -32.66
CA ILE A 140 6.60 36.01 -31.21
C ILE A 140 6.16 34.59 -30.83
N MET A 141 5.23 34.03 -31.60
CA MET A 141 4.68 32.70 -31.30
C MET A 141 5.76 31.61 -31.42
N THR A 142 6.57 31.67 -32.47
CA THR A 142 7.70 30.75 -32.66
C THR A 142 8.71 30.85 -31.52
N LEU A 143 9.06 32.06 -31.06
CA LEU A 143 9.93 32.26 -29.90
C LEU A 143 9.35 31.66 -28.63
N MET A 144 8.05 31.93 -28.36
CA MET A 144 7.35 31.38 -27.19
C MET A 144 7.38 29.87 -27.21
N LEU A 145 7.06 29.24 -28.33
CA LEU A 145 7.04 27.79 -28.48
C LEU A 145 8.43 27.16 -28.28
N THR A 146 9.48 27.75 -28.88
CA THR A 146 10.85 27.22 -28.76
C THR A 146 11.38 27.35 -27.33
N VAL A 147 11.16 28.48 -26.66
CA VAL A 147 11.55 28.68 -25.25
C VAL A 147 10.79 27.74 -24.32
N PHE A 148 9.48 27.59 -24.57
CA PHE A 148 8.65 26.66 -23.80
C PHE A 148 9.15 25.22 -23.94
N LEU A 149 9.26 24.70 -25.15
CA LEU A 149 9.71 23.31 -25.37
C LEU A 149 11.12 23.10 -24.82
N GLY A 150 12.04 24.04 -25.05
CA GLY A 150 13.42 23.97 -24.57
C GLY A 150 13.55 23.88 -23.05
N GLN A 151 12.59 24.44 -22.29
CA GLN A 151 12.60 24.38 -20.82
C GLN A 151 11.65 23.34 -20.26
N TYR A 152 10.50 23.11 -20.88
CA TYR A 152 9.47 22.18 -20.43
C TYR A 152 9.91 20.70 -20.52
N LEU A 153 10.53 20.29 -21.64
CA LEU A 153 11.00 18.92 -21.81
C LEU A 153 12.06 18.51 -20.78
N PRO A 154 13.11 19.33 -20.50
CA PRO A 154 14.04 19.04 -19.42
C PRO A 154 13.39 19.02 -18.02
N LYS A 155 12.36 19.85 -17.76
CA LYS A 155 11.58 19.79 -16.51
C LYS A 155 10.83 18.48 -16.37
N MET A 156 10.16 18.03 -17.42
CA MET A 156 9.49 16.73 -17.45
C MET A 156 10.47 15.59 -17.18
N TYR A 157 11.62 15.59 -17.86
CA TYR A 157 12.66 14.59 -17.63
C TYR A 157 13.16 14.60 -16.17
N HIS A 158 13.43 15.80 -15.61
CA HIS A 158 13.89 15.93 -14.24
C HIS A 158 12.83 15.41 -13.24
N PHE A 159 11.55 15.74 -13.46
CA PHE A 159 10.43 15.28 -12.63
C PHE A 159 10.32 13.75 -12.67
N VAL A 160 10.31 13.14 -13.84
CA VAL A 160 10.23 11.68 -14.02
C VAL A 160 11.44 10.99 -13.36
N ARG A 161 12.66 11.51 -13.56
CA ARG A 161 13.86 10.97 -12.93
C ARG A 161 13.79 11.04 -11.39
N GLN A 162 13.23 12.10 -10.84
CA GLN A 162 13.07 12.27 -9.40
C GLN A 162 12.01 11.33 -8.85
N LEU A 163 10.92 11.13 -9.57
CA LEU A 163 9.88 10.17 -9.25
C LEU A 163 10.45 8.74 -9.16
N TRP A 164 11.28 8.34 -10.12
CA TRP A 164 11.92 7.02 -10.15
C TRP A 164 12.94 6.80 -9.02
N ARG A 165 13.48 7.86 -8.42
CA ARG A 165 14.41 7.77 -7.30
C ARG A 165 13.73 7.55 -5.94
N MET A 166 12.41 7.64 -5.86
CA MET A 166 11.67 7.41 -4.62
C MET A 166 11.53 5.92 -4.34
N PRO A 167 12.24 5.35 -3.33
CA PRO A 167 12.29 3.90 -3.10
C PRO A 167 10.93 3.29 -2.72
N ASN A 168 10.05 4.10 -2.13
CA ASN A 168 8.75 3.65 -1.65
C ASN A 168 7.62 3.76 -2.69
N LEU A 169 7.88 4.30 -3.89
CA LEU A 169 6.83 4.46 -4.89
C LEU A 169 6.38 3.11 -5.47
N TYR A 170 7.30 2.15 -5.58
CA TYR A 170 6.99 0.78 -6.02
C TYR A 170 6.31 -0.08 -4.94
N GLY A 171 6.36 0.32 -3.67
CA GLY A 171 5.64 -0.31 -2.56
C GLY A 171 4.22 0.21 -2.37
N TYR A 172 3.83 1.29 -3.06
CA TYR A 172 2.47 1.77 -3.04
C TYR A 172 1.54 0.85 -3.86
N THR A 173 0.31 0.76 -3.38
CA THR A 173 -0.75 0.00 -4.01
C THR A 173 -0.85 0.33 -5.50
N VAL A 174 -1.30 -0.62 -6.31
CA VAL A 174 -1.51 -0.48 -7.77
C VAL A 174 -2.34 0.77 -8.11
N TRP A 175 -3.18 1.24 -7.18
CA TRP A 175 -3.92 2.51 -7.25
C TRP A 175 -3.02 3.74 -7.46
N CYS A 176 -1.86 3.78 -6.80
CA CYS A 176 -0.91 4.89 -6.97
C CYS A 176 -0.36 4.95 -8.39
N GLY A 177 -0.11 3.79 -9.01
CA GLY A 177 0.33 3.71 -10.40
C GLY A 177 -0.74 4.23 -11.38
N ILE A 178 -2.00 3.89 -11.16
CA ILE A 178 -3.12 4.40 -11.98
C ILE A 178 -3.26 5.92 -11.80
N ALA A 179 -3.28 6.40 -10.56
CA ALA A 179 -3.40 7.83 -10.27
C ALA A 179 -2.25 8.63 -10.89
N LEU A 180 -1.02 8.12 -10.84
CA LEU A 180 0.14 8.73 -11.45
C LEU A 180 0.01 8.83 -12.98
N ASN A 181 -0.43 7.75 -13.64
CA ASN A 181 -0.64 7.75 -15.08
C ASN A 181 -1.79 8.68 -15.50
N MET A 182 -2.89 8.72 -14.74
CA MET A 182 -3.98 9.68 -14.97
C MET A 182 -3.51 11.12 -14.82
N THR A 183 -2.70 11.42 -13.79
CA THR A 183 -2.12 12.76 -13.61
C THR A 183 -1.18 13.12 -14.76
N ALA A 184 -0.31 12.19 -15.19
CA ALA A 184 0.58 12.41 -16.32
C ALA A 184 -0.20 12.67 -17.60
N TYR A 185 -1.30 11.95 -17.82
CA TYR A 185 -2.20 12.13 -18.94
C TYR A 185 -2.87 13.52 -18.92
N CYS A 186 -3.37 13.98 -17.78
CA CYS A 186 -3.95 15.33 -17.62
C CYS A 186 -2.91 16.44 -17.86
N VAL A 187 -1.67 16.27 -17.35
CA VAL A 187 -0.57 17.22 -17.56
C VAL A 187 -0.18 17.28 -19.04
N ALA A 188 -0.09 16.12 -19.71
CA ALA A 188 0.21 16.07 -21.13
C ALA A 188 -0.89 16.72 -21.98
N SER A 189 -2.17 16.47 -21.67
CA SER A 189 -3.29 17.08 -22.38
C SER A 189 -3.32 18.59 -22.23
N HIS A 190 -2.99 19.11 -21.04
CA HIS A 190 -2.86 20.55 -20.82
C HIS A 190 -1.71 21.15 -21.62
N ALA A 191 -0.53 20.51 -21.64
CA ALA A 191 0.61 20.99 -22.41
C ALA A 191 0.35 20.99 -23.92
N VAL A 192 -0.24 19.90 -24.42
CA VAL A 192 -0.62 19.77 -25.84
C VAL A 192 -1.70 20.78 -26.22
N GLY A 193 -2.74 20.95 -25.39
CA GLY A 193 -3.80 21.93 -25.60
C GLY A 193 -3.28 23.37 -25.62
N ALA A 194 -2.33 23.69 -24.72
CA ALA A 194 -1.69 25.01 -24.70
C ALA A 194 -0.84 25.28 -25.96
N CYS A 195 -0.10 24.27 -26.44
CA CYS A 195 0.60 24.36 -27.74
C CYS A 195 -0.38 24.55 -28.90
N TRP A 196 -1.49 23.81 -28.90
CA TRP A 196 -2.54 23.94 -29.90
C TRP A 196 -3.15 25.37 -29.89
N TYR A 197 -3.43 25.92 -28.69
CA TYR A 197 -3.89 27.31 -28.56
C TYR A 197 -2.90 28.31 -29.15
N LEU A 198 -1.59 28.16 -28.85
CA LEU A 198 -0.55 29.05 -29.37
C LEU A 198 -0.40 28.95 -30.89
N LEU A 199 -0.47 27.73 -31.46
CA LEU A 199 -0.41 27.51 -32.90
C LEU A 199 -1.65 28.05 -33.63
N GLY A 200 -2.84 27.94 -33.01
CA GLY A 200 -4.07 28.58 -33.51
C GLY A 200 -3.97 30.11 -33.50
N LEU A 201 -3.40 30.69 -32.44
CA LEU A 201 -3.11 32.11 -32.38
C LEU A 201 -2.11 32.54 -33.47
N GLN A 202 -1.09 31.71 -33.77
CA GLN A 202 -0.13 31.94 -34.85
C GLN A 202 -0.84 31.95 -36.24
N ARG A 203 -1.77 31.00 -36.46
CA ARG A 203 -2.56 30.95 -37.70
C ARG A 203 -3.46 32.17 -37.86
N ALA A 204 -4.15 32.59 -36.77
CA ALA A 204 -4.94 33.80 -36.78
C ALA A 204 -4.10 35.05 -37.10
N ALA A 205 -2.91 35.15 -36.50
CA ALA A 205 -1.97 36.23 -36.77
C ALA A 205 -1.44 36.23 -38.21
N GLN A 206 -1.24 35.05 -38.83
CA GLN A 206 -0.85 34.90 -40.24
C GLN A 206 -1.95 35.39 -41.19
N CYS A 207 -3.22 35.04 -40.91
CA CYS A 207 -4.34 35.54 -41.70
C CYS A 207 -4.38 37.08 -41.65
N LEU A 208 -4.29 37.67 -40.47
CA LEU A 208 -4.26 39.12 -40.31
C LEU A 208 -3.09 39.80 -41.05
N ASP A 209 -1.90 39.20 -41.01
CA ASP A 209 -0.70 39.71 -41.70
C ASP A 209 -0.87 39.65 -43.24
N GLN A 210 -1.43 38.57 -43.76
CA GLN A 210 -1.74 38.43 -45.19
C GLN A 210 -2.78 39.47 -45.67
N GLN A 211 -3.87 39.63 -44.91
CA GLN A 211 -4.91 40.62 -45.25
C GLN A 211 -4.38 42.08 -45.11
N CYS A 212 -3.47 42.32 -44.15
CA CYS A 212 -2.82 43.61 -44.03
C CYS A 212 -1.91 43.92 -45.23
N ALA A 213 -1.19 42.92 -45.75
CA ALA A 213 -0.36 43.08 -46.93
C ALA A 213 -1.16 43.36 -48.20
N MET A 214 -2.39 42.85 -48.30
CA MET A 214 -3.29 43.07 -49.43
C MET A 214 -4.05 44.39 -49.33
N THR A 215 -4.08 45.03 -48.19
CA THR A 215 -4.87 46.25 -47.96
C THR A 215 -4.00 47.50 -48.11
N PRO A 216 -4.28 48.42 -49.09
CA PRO A 216 -3.48 49.64 -49.25
C PRO A 216 -3.60 50.52 -47.99
N GLY A 217 -2.42 50.90 -47.44
CA GLY A 217 -2.32 51.76 -46.24
C GLY A 217 -2.25 51.04 -44.92
N CYS A 218 -2.34 49.69 -44.88
CA CYS A 218 -2.05 48.93 -43.68
C CYS A 218 -0.56 48.84 -43.43
N ARG A 219 -0.15 49.04 -42.18
CA ARG A 219 1.24 48.85 -41.72
C ARG A 219 1.28 47.69 -40.73
N PRO A 220 2.31 46.81 -40.75
CA PRO A 220 2.44 45.69 -39.82
C PRO A 220 2.33 46.09 -38.36
N THR A 221 2.71 47.33 -38.02
CA THR A 221 2.56 47.90 -36.68
C THR A 221 1.11 48.02 -36.19
N PHE A 222 0.11 47.98 -37.14
CA PHE A 222 -1.32 48.02 -36.78
C PHE A 222 -1.82 46.67 -36.23
N LEU A 223 -1.11 45.59 -36.49
CA LEU A 223 -1.43 44.27 -35.93
C LEU A 223 -1.13 44.17 -34.41
N ALA A 224 -0.43 45.14 -33.84
CA ALA A 224 -0.19 45.25 -32.42
C ALA A 224 -1.10 46.32 -31.80
N CYS A 225 -1.74 46.02 -30.67
CA CYS A 225 -2.46 47.04 -29.91
C CYS A 225 -1.48 48.08 -29.36
N GLU A 226 -1.93 49.33 -29.14
CA GLU A 226 -1.04 50.46 -28.75
C GLU A 226 -0.36 50.26 -27.40
N GLY A 227 -1.07 49.64 -26.43
CA GLY A 227 -0.51 49.08 -25.23
C GLY A 227 -0.38 47.55 -25.40
N PRO A 228 0.85 47.01 -25.56
CA PRO A 228 0.97 45.58 -25.78
C PRO A 228 0.59 44.72 -24.55
N ILE A 229 0.55 45.35 -23.37
CA ILE A 229 0.09 44.74 -22.11
C ILE A 229 -1.09 45.55 -21.60
N LEU A 230 -2.26 44.93 -21.48
CA LEU A 230 -3.48 45.58 -21.04
C LEU A 230 -3.88 45.07 -19.63
N TYR A 231 -4.12 46.03 -18.72
CA TYR A 231 -4.66 45.78 -17.38
C TYR A 231 -6.08 46.29 -17.30
N GLY A 232 -7.03 45.60 -17.95
CA GLY A 232 -8.43 46.01 -17.98
C GLY A 232 -9.38 44.84 -17.75
N THR A 233 -10.61 45.13 -17.28
CA THR A 233 -11.71 44.17 -17.35
C THR A 233 -12.03 43.92 -18.83
N SER A 234 -12.38 42.67 -19.17
CA SER A 234 -12.71 42.21 -20.53
C SER A 234 -13.64 43.17 -21.31
N ASN A 235 -14.54 43.92 -20.63
CA ASN A 235 -15.45 44.88 -21.22
C ASN A 235 -14.76 46.16 -21.74
N ALA A 236 -13.57 46.53 -21.24
CA ALA A 236 -12.83 47.68 -21.75
C ALA A 236 -12.02 47.36 -23.03
N ILE A 237 -11.82 46.08 -23.32
CA ILE A 237 -11.09 45.59 -24.51
C ILE A 237 -12.03 45.42 -25.70
N THR A 238 -13.32 45.23 -25.45
CA THR A 238 -14.38 45.09 -26.47
C THR A 238 -14.95 46.40 -26.95
N SER A 239 -14.78 47.51 -26.20
CA SER A 239 -15.25 48.84 -26.59
C SER A 239 -14.06 49.77 -26.85
N CYS A 240 -13.88 50.23 -28.06
CA CYS A 240 -12.94 51.28 -28.43
C CYS A 240 -13.36 52.65 -27.86
N GLY A 241 -13.65 52.75 -26.58
CA GLY A 241 -14.27 53.90 -25.94
C GLY A 241 -13.46 54.52 -24.78
N GLY A 242 -12.16 54.71 -24.92
CA GLY A 242 -11.34 55.43 -23.93
C GLY A 242 -10.44 56.45 -24.61
N SER A 243 -9.98 57.45 -23.89
CA SER A 243 -9.26 58.67 -24.31
C SER A 243 -8.05 58.56 -25.28
N GLY A 244 -7.84 57.41 -25.92
CA GLY A 244 -6.89 57.17 -27.03
C GLY A 244 -7.51 57.23 -28.41
N PHE A 245 -8.53 58.05 -28.59
CA PHE A 245 -9.48 58.10 -29.71
C PHE A 245 -8.88 58.19 -31.13
N ALA A 246 -7.70 58.79 -31.30
CA ALA A 246 -7.12 59.04 -32.63
C ALA A 246 -6.50 57.79 -33.28
N VAL A 247 -5.83 56.92 -32.49
CA VAL A 247 -5.15 55.75 -33.05
C VAL A 247 -6.12 54.56 -33.18
N CYS A 248 -7.09 54.46 -32.30
CA CYS A 248 -8.15 53.47 -32.43
C CYS A 248 -9.05 53.75 -33.65
N ARG A 249 -9.29 55.03 -34.02
CA ARG A 249 -10.08 55.42 -35.18
C ARG A 249 -9.43 55.03 -36.51
N LEU A 250 -8.12 55.09 -36.63
CA LEU A 250 -7.41 54.60 -37.84
C LEU A 250 -7.38 53.06 -37.89
N ARG A 251 -7.30 52.37 -36.75
CA ARG A 251 -7.35 50.90 -36.62
C ARG A 251 -8.74 50.35 -36.80
N THR A 252 -9.79 50.99 -36.24
CA THR A 252 -11.19 50.61 -36.47
C THR A 252 -11.55 50.76 -37.93
N ARG A 253 -11.03 51.76 -38.67
CA ARG A 253 -11.23 51.89 -40.10
C ARG A 253 -10.63 50.75 -40.93
N TRP A 254 -9.48 50.17 -40.45
CA TRP A 254 -8.92 48.97 -41.06
C TRP A 254 -9.71 47.70 -40.66
N ALA A 255 -10.11 47.55 -39.40
CA ALA A 255 -10.94 46.44 -38.93
C ALA A 255 -12.40 46.51 -39.41
N GLU A 256 -12.92 47.70 -39.74
CA GLU A 256 -14.24 47.96 -40.35
C GLU A 256 -14.23 47.67 -41.86
N VAL A 257 -13.05 47.49 -42.51
CA VAL A 257 -13.02 46.97 -43.86
C VAL A 257 -13.63 45.58 -43.85
N HIS A 258 -14.87 45.50 -44.28
CA HIS A 258 -15.76 44.32 -44.27
C HIS A 258 -15.05 43.03 -44.77
N ARG A 259 -14.12 43.18 -45.63
CA ARG A 259 -13.32 42.13 -46.26
C ARG A 259 -12.34 41.42 -45.27
N THR A 260 -11.69 42.15 -44.37
CA THR A 260 -10.74 41.57 -43.40
C THR A 260 -11.44 40.80 -42.30
N ARG A 261 -12.60 41.33 -41.86
CA ARG A 261 -13.43 40.67 -40.87
C ARG A 261 -14.07 39.39 -41.40
N THR A 262 -14.52 39.38 -42.65
CA THR A 262 -15.07 38.18 -43.28
C THR A 262 -14.00 37.15 -43.62
N ALA A 263 -12.82 37.58 -44.09
CA ALA A 263 -11.72 36.69 -44.45
C ALA A 263 -11.00 36.01 -43.27
N CYS A 264 -10.91 36.70 -42.10
CA CYS A 264 -10.32 36.18 -40.87
C CYS A 264 -11.38 36.13 -39.72
N SER A 265 -12.58 35.63 -40.03
CA SER A 265 -13.68 35.56 -39.05
C SER A 265 -13.32 34.67 -37.90
N PHE A 266 -13.47 35.19 -36.64
CA PHE A 266 -13.27 34.45 -35.40
C PHE A 266 -14.60 33.93 -34.81
N ASP A 267 -15.74 34.27 -35.41
CA ASP A 267 -17.10 34.00 -34.89
C ASP A 267 -17.75 32.72 -35.47
N GLY A 268 -17.03 31.95 -36.29
CA GLY A 268 -17.53 30.68 -36.82
C GLY A 268 -18.55 30.78 -37.98
N ASP A 269 -18.96 31.98 -38.36
CA ASP A 269 -19.77 32.21 -39.60
C ASP A 269 -18.84 32.24 -40.81
N GLY A 270 -18.43 31.02 -41.23
CA GLY A 270 -17.38 30.81 -42.20
C GLY A 270 -17.64 31.50 -43.55
N SER A 271 -16.78 32.46 -43.88
CA SER A 271 -16.42 32.67 -45.25
C SER A 271 -15.27 31.71 -45.59
N ASP A 272 -15.42 30.97 -46.68
CA ASP A 272 -14.50 29.90 -47.17
C ASP A 272 -13.08 30.40 -47.55
N ASP A 273 -12.68 31.60 -47.17
CA ASP A 273 -11.47 32.26 -47.67
C ASP A 273 -10.17 31.85 -46.94
N PHE A 274 -10.21 31.38 -45.69
CA PHE A 274 -9.02 30.95 -44.95
C PHE A 274 -9.29 29.70 -44.13
N ASP A 275 -8.63 28.58 -44.53
CA ASP A 275 -8.76 27.30 -43.85
C ASP A 275 -7.85 27.25 -42.60
N TYR A 276 -8.45 27.19 -41.40
CA TYR A 276 -7.74 27.05 -40.13
C TYR A 276 -7.43 25.60 -39.75
N GLY A 277 -7.98 24.64 -40.48
CA GLY A 277 -7.75 23.20 -40.19
C GLY A 277 -8.10 22.80 -38.76
N THR A 278 -7.19 22.08 -38.11
CA THR A 278 -7.38 21.61 -36.74
C THR A 278 -7.43 22.75 -35.70
N PHE A 279 -7.08 23.98 -36.08
CA PHE A 279 -7.02 25.15 -35.17
C PHE A 279 -8.29 26.00 -35.18
N GLU A 280 -9.34 25.65 -35.92
CA GLU A 280 -10.56 26.42 -36.03
C GLU A 280 -11.16 26.78 -34.66
N TRP A 281 -11.35 25.82 -33.80
CA TRP A 281 -11.85 26.07 -32.43
C TRP A 281 -10.88 26.91 -31.59
N SER A 282 -9.58 26.76 -31.79
CA SER A 282 -8.58 27.56 -31.11
C SER A 282 -8.70 29.04 -31.46
N VAL A 283 -8.91 29.34 -32.74
CA VAL A 283 -9.03 30.70 -33.26
C VAL A 283 -10.28 31.40 -32.65
N GLN A 284 -11.40 30.70 -32.49
CA GLN A 284 -12.57 31.22 -31.79
C GLN A 284 -12.27 31.58 -30.33
N LEU A 285 -11.45 30.76 -29.65
CA LEU A 285 -11.07 30.98 -28.24
C LEU A 285 -10.09 32.14 -28.05
N VAL A 286 -9.30 32.49 -29.05
CA VAL A 286 -8.31 33.58 -28.96
C VAL A 286 -8.95 34.92 -28.65
N SER A 287 -10.16 35.16 -29.15
CA SER A 287 -10.94 36.40 -28.94
C SER A 287 -11.87 36.34 -27.71
N ASN A 288 -12.03 35.20 -27.07
CA ASN A 288 -12.91 35.01 -25.92
C ASN A 288 -12.42 35.78 -24.67
N PRO A 289 -13.27 36.60 -24.00
CA PRO A 289 -12.89 37.31 -22.80
C PRO A 289 -12.78 36.45 -21.54
N ASN A 290 -13.39 35.25 -21.52
CA ASN A 290 -13.43 34.38 -20.34
C ASN A 290 -12.16 33.57 -20.14
N PRO A 291 -11.32 33.82 -19.10
CA PRO A 291 -10.08 33.10 -18.90
C PRO A 291 -10.29 31.61 -18.58
N LEU A 292 -11.40 31.24 -17.97
CA LEU A 292 -11.71 29.83 -17.67
C LEU A 292 -11.94 29.02 -18.94
N GLU A 293 -12.68 29.56 -19.89
CA GLU A 293 -12.94 28.89 -21.17
C GLU A 293 -11.64 28.74 -21.97
N LYS A 294 -10.79 29.77 -21.98
CA LYS A 294 -9.46 29.72 -22.63
C LYS A 294 -8.55 28.61 -22.06
N ILE A 295 -8.73 28.22 -20.83
CA ILE A 295 -7.94 27.13 -20.21
C ILE A 295 -8.63 25.78 -20.40
N LEU A 296 -9.94 25.70 -20.15
CA LEU A 296 -10.66 24.43 -20.14
C LEU A 296 -10.80 23.82 -21.54
N PHE A 297 -11.12 24.62 -22.55
CA PHE A 297 -11.30 24.10 -23.92
C PHE A 297 -10.03 23.49 -24.51
N PRO A 298 -8.84 24.11 -24.41
CA PRO A 298 -7.61 23.47 -24.87
C PRO A 298 -7.27 22.19 -24.11
N ILE A 299 -7.53 22.13 -22.80
CA ILE A 299 -7.36 20.91 -22.03
C ILE A 299 -8.32 19.82 -22.54
N PHE A 300 -9.58 20.15 -22.75
CA PHE A 300 -10.57 19.24 -23.32
C PHE A 300 -10.15 18.75 -24.70
N TRP A 301 -9.72 19.65 -25.60
CA TRP A 301 -9.21 19.29 -26.93
C TRP A 301 -8.00 18.35 -26.83
N GLY A 302 -7.05 18.64 -25.93
CA GLY A 302 -5.88 17.80 -25.69
C GLY A 302 -6.27 16.42 -25.16
N LEU A 303 -7.24 16.34 -24.23
CA LEU A 303 -7.78 15.06 -23.73
C LEU A 303 -8.42 14.26 -24.87
N MET A 304 -9.25 14.90 -25.67
CA MET A 304 -9.95 14.27 -26.78
C MET A 304 -8.96 13.74 -27.83
N THR A 305 -8.00 14.56 -28.25
CA THR A 305 -7.02 14.20 -29.29
C THR A 305 -6.04 13.12 -28.84
N LEU A 306 -5.57 13.16 -27.59
CA LEU A 306 -4.70 12.13 -27.03
C LEU A 306 -5.41 10.80 -26.80
N SER A 307 -6.75 10.79 -26.59
CA SER A 307 -7.51 9.56 -26.26
C SER A 307 -8.13 8.87 -27.47
N SER A 308 -8.67 9.65 -28.43
CA SER A 308 -9.57 9.13 -29.47
C SER A 308 -9.11 9.39 -30.91
N PHE A 309 -7.91 9.96 -31.08
CA PHE A 309 -7.40 10.40 -32.38
C PHE A 309 -8.24 11.50 -33.08
N GLY A 310 -9.30 12.01 -32.47
CA GLY A 310 -10.12 13.14 -32.88
C GLY A 310 -10.59 13.17 -34.34
N ASN A 311 -11.49 14.09 -34.68
CA ASN A 311 -11.72 14.47 -36.07
C ASN A 311 -10.59 15.40 -36.51
N LEU A 312 -9.66 14.85 -37.29
CA LEU A 312 -8.48 15.54 -37.77
C LEU A 312 -8.74 16.15 -39.15
N ASN A 313 -9.32 17.35 -39.16
CA ASN A 313 -9.33 18.17 -40.39
C ASN A 313 -7.98 18.90 -40.47
N CYS A 314 -6.94 18.23 -40.92
CA CYS A 314 -5.62 18.84 -41.10
C CYS A 314 -5.51 19.53 -42.45
N THR A 315 -4.90 20.72 -42.43
CA THR A 315 -4.44 21.36 -43.68
C THR A 315 -3.11 20.73 -44.17
N THR A 316 -2.67 21.11 -45.34
CA THR A 316 -1.38 20.68 -45.90
C THR A 316 -0.17 21.40 -45.28
N ASP A 317 -0.37 22.20 -44.22
CA ASP A 317 0.74 22.91 -43.59
C ASP A 317 1.67 21.96 -42.82
N GLY A 318 2.96 21.98 -43.13
CA GLY A 318 3.95 21.08 -42.58
C GLY A 318 4.07 21.18 -41.03
N VAL A 319 3.91 22.36 -40.44
CA VAL A 319 3.98 22.56 -38.98
C VAL A 319 2.80 21.88 -38.30
N GLU A 320 1.61 22.00 -38.85
CA GLU A 320 0.39 21.37 -38.36
C GLU A 320 0.52 19.84 -38.41
N VAL A 321 0.94 19.31 -39.56
CA VAL A 321 1.11 17.85 -39.73
C VAL A 321 2.13 17.27 -38.77
N VAL A 322 3.31 17.90 -38.61
CA VAL A 322 4.32 17.45 -37.65
C VAL A 322 3.80 17.52 -36.21
N PHE A 323 3.12 18.60 -35.85
CA PHE A 323 2.50 18.73 -34.50
C PHE A 323 1.52 17.58 -34.26
N MET A 324 0.62 17.31 -35.19
CA MET A 324 -0.36 16.24 -35.06
C MET A 324 0.27 14.85 -34.99
N MET A 325 1.32 14.59 -35.79
CA MET A 325 2.07 13.32 -35.69
C MET A 325 2.66 13.11 -34.30
N VAL A 326 3.26 14.16 -33.69
CA VAL A 326 3.82 14.10 -32.33
C VAL A 326 2.71 13.86 -31.29
N VAL A 327 1.59 14.57 -31.40
CA VAL A 327 0.46 14.44 -30.48
C VAL A 327 -0.15 13.04 -30.55
N LEU A 328 -0.37 12.51 -31.75
CA LEU A 328 -0.95 11.18 -31.95
C LEU A 328 -0.03 10.07 -31.40
N THR A 329 1.27 10.15 -31.67
CA THR A 329 2.22 9.16 -31.15
C THR A 329 2.35 9.23 -29.63
N ALA A 330 2.39 10.44 -29.06
CA ALA A 330 2.39 10.63 -27.61
C ALA A 330 1.10 10.10 -26.96
N GLY A 331 -0.06 10.37 -27.58
CA GLY A 331 -1.36 9.86 -27.13
C GLY A 331 -1.40 8.33 -27.10
N LEU A 332 -0.96 7.68 -28.18
CA LEU A 332 -0.91 6.23 -28.26
C LEU A 332 -0.04 5.62 -27.15
N LEU A 333 1.12 6.21 -26.86
CA LEU A 333 2.00 5.74 -25.79
C LEU A 333 1.36 5.91 -24.41
N LEU A 334 0.75 7.07 -24.14
CA LEU A 334 0.11 7.36 -22.86
C LEU A 334 -1.10 6.46 -22.60
N VAL A 335 -1.96 6.26 -23.59
CA VAL A 335 -3.13 5.36 -23.49
C VAL A 335 -2.67 3.92 -23.29
N THR A 336 -1.65 3.48 -24.03
CA THR A 336 -1.09 2.12 -23.85
C THR A 336 -0.55 1.91 -22.44
N MET A 337 0.16 2.88 -21.87
CA MET A 337 0.63 2.83 -20.47
C MET A 337 -0.52 2.81 -19.48
N LEU A 338 -1.57 3.58 -19.70
CA LEU A 338 -2.75 3.60 -18.85
C LEU A 338 -3.47 2.25 -18.87
N ILE A 339 -3.71 1.67 -20.04
CA ILE A 339 -4.30 0.34 -20.20
C ILE A 339 -3.44 -0.72 -19.51
N GLY A 340 -2.12 -0.65 -19.67
CA GLY A 340 -1.18 -1.54 -18.98
C GLY A 340 -1.30 -1.48 -17.46
N SER A 341 -1.40 -0.29 -16.90
CA SER A 341 -1.56 -0.07 -15.44
C SER A 341 -2.91 -0.57 -14.95
N ILE A 342 -3.99 -0.34 -15.68
CA ILE A 342 -5.34 -0.85 -15.38
C ILE A 342 -5.34 -2.38 -15.42
N LYS A 343 -4.73 -2.99 -16.45
CA LYS A 343 -4.60 -4.46 -16.57
C LYS A 343 -3.83 -5.04 -15.38
N MET A 344 -2.74 -4.40 -14.97
CA MET A 344 -1.95 -4.83 -13.80
C MET A 344 -2.77 -4.75 -12.50
N PHE A 345 -3.62 -3.72 -12.35
CA PHE A 345 -4.57 -3.60 -11.25
C PHE A 345 -5.58 -4.75 -11.21
N PHE A 346 -6.23 -5.05 -12.32
CA PHE A 346 -7.19 -6.17 -12.39
C PHE A 346 -6.52 -7.50 -12.11
N ASN A 347 -5.33 -7.75 -12.65
CA ASN A 347 -4.58 -8.96 -12.37
C ASN A 347 -4.20 -9.08 -10.89
N SER A 348 -3.71 -8.01 -10.26
CA SER A 348 -3.34 -8.00 -8.84
C SER A 348 -4.54 -8.26 -7.93
N THR A 349 -5.70 -7.67 -8.24
CA THR A 349 -6.93 -7.83 -7.45
C THR A 349 -7.58 -9.20 -7.65
N SER A 350 -7.55 -9.72 -8.87
CA SER A 350 -8.17 -11.00 -9.23
C SER A 350 -7.28 -12.21 -8.98
N SER A 351 -5.95 -12.04 -8.88
CA SER A 351 -4.99 -13.15 -8.76
C SER A 351 -5.29 -14.09 -7.59
N LYS A 352 -5.63 -13.53 -6.42
CA LYS A 352 -6.02 -14.32 -5.24
C LYS A 352 -7.31 -15.13 -5.47
N LYS A 353 -8.32 -14.50 -6.04
CA LYS A 353 -9.59 -15.18 -6.38
C LYS A 353 -9.38 -16.24 -7.46
N GLN A 354 -8.58 -15.91 -8.48
CA GLN A 354 -8.27 -16.80 -9.59
C GLN A 354 -7.47 -18.03 -9.11
N ALA A 355 -6.50 -17.86 -8.22
CA ALA A 355 -5.76 -18.97 -7.61
C ALA A 355 -6.69 -19.89 -6.84
N MET A 356 -7.64 -19.37 -6.06
CA MET A 356 -8.67 -20.16 -5.38
C MET A 356 -9.54 -20.92 -6.37
N HIS A 357 -10.01 -20.27 -7.43
CA HIS A 357 -10.86 -20.92 -8.45
C HIS A 357 -10.13 -22.05 -9.19
N LEU A 358 -8.87 -21.85 -9.56
CA LEU A 358 -8.04 -22.86 -10.20
C LEU A 358 -7.82 -24.06 -9.28
N ARG A 359 -7.49 -23.83 -8.02
CA ARG A 359 -7.33 -24.88 -7.01
C ARG A 359 -8.64 -25.65 -6.80
N MET A 360 -9.76 -24.94 -6.64
CA MET A 360 -11.08 -25.57 -6.47
C MET A 360 -11.47 -26.42 -7.67
N ARG A 361 -11.22 -25.92 -8.90
CA ARG A 361 -11.47 -26.66 -10.15
C ARG A 361 -10.61 -27.92 -10.23
N SER A 362 -9.35 -27.85 -9.85
CA SER A 362 -8.44 -28.99 -9.82
C SER A 362 -8.92 -30.08 -8.84
N ILE A 363 -9.29 -29.68 -7.61
CA ILE A 363 -9.84 -30.58 -6.59
C ILE A 363 -11.15 -31.21 -7.06
N GLU A 364 -12.03 -30.42 -7.66
CA GLU A 364 -13.32 -30.90 -8.15
C GLU A 364 -13.15 -31.91 -9.31
N GLY A 365 -12.21 -31.63 -10.22
CA GLY A 365 -11.85 -32.58 -11.27
C GLY A 365 -11.28 -33.89 -10.73
N TRP A 366 -10.45 -33.82 -9.67
CA TRP A 366 -9.93 -35.00 -8.98
C TRP A 366 -11.05 -35.79 -8.29
N MET A 367 -11.94 -35.14 -7.53
CA MET A 367 -13.05 -35.78 -6.85
C MET A 367 -14.03 -36.49 -7.83
N LYS A 368 -14.29 -35.87 -8.99
CA LYS A 368 -15.11 -36.46 -10.06
C LYS A 368 -14.45 -37.70 -10.62
N ARG A 369 -13.14 -37.66 -10.93
CA ARG A 369 -12.41 -38.84 -11.46
C ARG A 369 -12.37 -40.01 -10.48
N ARG A 370 -12.39 -39.73 -9.17
CA ARG A 370 -12.40 -40.76 -8.12
C ARG A 370 -13.80 -41.20 -7.74
N GLY A 371 -14.85 -40.66 -8.36
CA GLY A 371 -16.24 -41.08 -8.09
C GLY A 371 -16.74 -40.80 -6.67
N LEU A 372 -16.20 -39.77 -5.99
CA LEU A 372 -16.58 -39.50 -4.59
C LEU A 372 -18.06 -39.13 -4.46
N PRO A 373 -18.77 -39.60 -3.40
CA PRO A 373 -20.16 -39.23 -3.11
C PRO A 373 -20.36 -37.73 -2.98
N VAL A 374 -21.57 -37.26 -3.27
CA VAL A 374 -21.89 -35.80 -3.27
C VAL A 374 -21.62 -35.16 -1.91
N GLU A 375 -21.97 -35.87 -0.82
CA GLU A 375 -21.77 -35.40 0.56
C GLU A 375 -20.30 -35.17 0.88
N VAL A 376 -19.44 -36.12 0.51
CA VAL A 376 -17.99 -36.01 0.71
C VAL A 376 -17.42 -34.83 -0.10
N ARG A 377 -17.88 -34.69 -1.35
CA ARG A 377 -17.47 -33.55 -2.19
C ARG A 377 -17.86 -32.21 -1.58
N GLN A 378 -19.04 -32.12 -0.98
CA GLN A 378 -19.50 -30.88 -0.33
C GLN A 378 -18.66 -30.56 0.93
N ARG A 379 -18.33 -31.58 1.73
CA ARG A 379 -17.44 -31.41 2.91
C ARG A 379 -16.07 -30.94 2.50
N VAL A 380 -15.45 -31.49 1.46
CA VAL A 380 -14.14 -31.07 0.93
C VAL A 380 -14.18 -29.64 0.41
N ARG A 381 -15.25 -29.24 -0.31
CA ARG A 381 -15.42 -27.85 -0.76
C ARG A 381 -15.48 -26.87 0.41
N ASN A 382 -16.26 -27.21 1.44
CA ASN A 382 -16.39 -26.37 2.62
C ASN A 382 -15.06 -26.25 3.37
N TYR A 383 -14.35 -27.37 3.52
CA TYR A 383 -13.00 -27.39 4.11
C TYR A 383 -12.03 -26.49 3.36
N GLU A 384 -11.91 -26.63 2.04
CA GLU A 384 -10.98 -25.80 1.25
C GLU A 384 -11.35 -24.31 1.25
N ARG A 385 -12.65 -23.97 1.28
CA ARG A 385 -13.09 -22.57 1.42
C ARG A 385 -12.69 -21.98 2.77
N GLN A 386 -12.94 -22.70 3.85
CA GLN A 386 -12.59 -22.26 5.20
C GLN A 386 -11.06 -22.12 5.36
N ARG A 387 -10.32 -23.12 4.88
CA ARG A 387 -8.86 -23.10 4.87
C ARG A 387 -8.31 -21.89 4.10
N TRP A 388 -8.86 -21.63 2.91
CA TRP A 388 -8.43 -20.47 2.11
C TRP A 388 -8.73 -19.14 2.79
N ALA A 389 -9.87 -19.01 3.43
CA ALA A 389 -10.26 -17.84 4.20
C ALA A 389 -9.31 -17.61 5.39
N ALA A 390 -8.95 -18.68 6.11
CA ALA A 390 -8.01 -18.61 7.24
C ALA A 390 -6.61 -18.22 6.81
N MET A 391 -6.10 -18.76 5.68
CA MET A 391 -4.77 -18.43 5.15
C MET A 391 -4.65 -17.01 4.59
N ARG A 392 -5.75 -16.25 4.47
CA ARG A 392 -5.78 -14.89 3.88
C ARG A 392 -5.08 -14.77 2.52
N GLY A 393 -5.02 -15.89 1.78
CA GLY A 393 -4.41 -15.97 0.44
C GLY A 393 -2.89 -16.13 0.42
N VAL A 394 -2.26 -16.43 1.56
CA VAL A 394 -0.83 -16.77 1.67
C VAL A 394 -0.71 -18.14 2.31
N ASP A 395 -0.08 -19.10 1.62
CA ASP A 395 0.28 -20.38 2.22
C ASP A 395 1.58 -20.20 3.01
N GLU A 396 1.43 -19.86 4.31
CA GLU A 396 2.55 -19.59 5.22
C GLU A 396 3.49 -20.79 5.32
N ARG A 397 2.94 -22.02 5.27
CA ARG A 397 3.72 -23.25 5.29
C ARG A 397 4.66 -23.35 4.09
N GLN A 398 4.16 -23.05 2.90
CA GLN A 398 4.95 -23.05 1.68
C GLN A 398 5.99 -21.95 1.71
N MET A 399 5.57 -20.73 2.10
CA MET A 399 6.46 -19.57 2.19
C MET A 399 7.65 -19.83 3.14
N ILE A 400 7.39 -20.37 4.35
CA ILE A 400 8.45 -20.72 5.31
C ILE A 400 9.28 -21.88 4.76
N GLY A 401 8.67 -22.83 4.03
CA GLY A 401 9.36 -23.96 3.40
C GLY A 401 10.40 -23.57 2.35
N ASP A 402 10.15 -22.49 1.61
CA ASP A 402 11.00 -21.99 0.52
C ASP A 402 12.22 -21.17 1.05
N LEU A 403 12.23 -20.82 2.36
CA LEU A 403 13.33 -20.06 2.96
C LEU A 403 14.57 -20.94 3.24
N PRO A 404 15.78 -20.33 3.25
CA PRO A 404 16.99 -20.99 3.72
C PRO A 404 16.83 -21.56 5.15
N GLN A 405 17.46 -22.69 5.43
CA GLN A 405 17.27 -23.44 6.68
C GLN A 405 17.50 -22.61 7.95
N GLY A 406 18.53 -21.75 7.98
CA GLY A 406 18.80 -20.87 9.13
C GLY A 406 17.65 -19.90 9.38
N LEU A 407 17.23 -19.16 8.35
CA LEU A 407 16.14 -18.18 8.46
C LEU A 407 14.78 -18.84 8.79
N ARG A 408 14.53 -20.04 8.25
CA ARG A 408 13.35 -20.85 8.59
C ARG A 408 13.31 -21.18 10.07
N ARG A 409 14.46 -21.60 10.64
CA ARG A 409 14.61 -21.94 12.05
C ARG A 409 14.39 -20.71 12.94
N ASP A 410 14.99 -19.57 12.60
CA ASP A 410 14.83 -18.32 13.35
C ASP A 410 13.36 -17.85 13.39
N ILE A 411 12.68 -17.91 12.25
CA ILE A 411 11.26 -17.55 12.16
C ILE A 411 10.39 -18.50 12.98
N LYS A 412 10.57 -19.80 12.82
CA LYS A 412 9.82 -20.80 13.61
C LYS A 412 10.07 -20.63 15.10
N PHE A 413 11.30 -20.41 15.51
CA PHE A 413 11.65 -20.16 16.90
C PHE A 413 10.90 -18.93 17.44
N HIS A 414 10.92 -17.83 16.71
CA HIS A 414 10.21 -16.60 17.12
C HIS A 414 8.68 -16.78 17.23
N LEU A 415 8.09 -17.56 16.34
CA LEU A 415 6.63 -17.80 16.34
C LEU A 415 6.17 -18.78 17.41
N CYS A 416 6.97 -19.81 17.73
CA CYS A 416 6.57 -20.94 18.57
C CYS A 416 7.09 -20.86 20.01
N PHE A 417 8.16 -20.11 20.25
CA PHE A 417 8.89 -20.12 21.53
C PHE A 417 8.01 -19.84 22.75
N ASP A 418 7.24 -18.76 22.70
CA ASP A 418 6.39 -18.35 23.84
C ASP A 418 5.28 -19.37 24.12
N LEU A 419 4.74 -20.00 23.08
CA LEU A 419 3.69 -21.02 23.20
C LEU A 419 4.24 -22.34 23.76
N ILE A 420 5.40 -22.79 23.28
CA ILE A 420 6.03 -24.03 23.76
C ILE A 420 6.46 -23.87 25.22
N ARG A 421 6.96 -22.71 25.59
CA ARG A 421 7.41 -22.42 26.95
C ARG A 421 6.26 -22.40 27.98
N GLN A 422 5.01 -22.30 27.54
CA GLN A 422 3.84 -22.40 28.44
C GLN A 422 3.64 -23.82 29.01
N VAL A 423 4.16 -24.85 28.36
CA VAL A 423 4.14 -26.20 28.88
C VAL A 423 5.10 -26.30 30.07
N PRO A 424 4.63 -26.63 31.29
CA PRO A 424 5.47 -26.66 32.49
C PRO A 424 6.70 -27.56 32.36
N LEU A 425 6.62 -28.64 31.59
CA LEU A 425 7.76 -29.51 31.30
C LEU A 425 8.86 -28.79 30.52
N PHE A 426 8.47 -27.93 29.57
CA PHE A 426 9.41 -27.22 28.68
C PHE A 426 9.96 -25.91 29.27
N GLN A 427 9.30 -25.37 30.32
CA GLN A 427 9.75 -24.15 30.98
C GLN A 427 11.18 -24.21 31.53
N HIS A 428 11.64 -25.40 31.90
CA HIS A 428 12.94 -25.62 32.53
C HIS A 428 14.00 -26.18 31.58
N MET A 429 13.70 -26.17 30.26
CA MET A 429 14.61 -26.67 29.25
C MET A 429 15.49 -25.56 28.69
N ASP A 430 16.68 -25.95 28.24
CA ASP A 430 17.62 -25.07 27.58
C ASP A 430 17.06 -24.56 26.24
N ASN A 431 17.44 -23.35 25.85
CA ASN A 431 17.00 -22.74 24.61
C ASN A 431 17.33 -23.61 23.38
N LEU A 432 18.41 -24.36 23.40
CA LEU A 432 18.76 -25.28 22.33
C LEU A 432 17.72 -26.39 22.14
N VAL A 433 17.21 -26.96 23.23
CA VAL A 433 16.14 -27.99 23.17
C VAL A 433 14.86 -27.38 22.63
N LEU A 434 14.50 -26.17 23.10
CA LEU A 434 13.30 -25.44 22.63
C LEU A 434 13.42 -25.10 21.15
N GLU A 435 14.59 -24.72 20.66
CA GLU A 435 14.85 -24.46 19.24
C GLU A 435 14.61 -25.72 18.38
N HIS A 436 15.10 -26.89 18.85
CA HIS A 436 14.85 -28.16 18.16
C HIS A 436 13.38 -28.58 18.16
N ILE A 437 12.64 -28.26 19.22
CA ILE A 437 11.18 -28.46 19.25
C ILE A 437 10.49 -27.54 18.25
N CYS A 438 10.83 -26.23 18.27
CA CYS A 438 10.27 -25.23 17.36
C CYS A 438 10.48 -25.57 15.88
N ASP A 439 11.66 -26.11 15.52
CA ASP A 439 11.93 -26.48 14.13
C ASP A 439 11.04 -27.63 13.62
N ARG A 440 10.59 -28.54 14.51
CA ARG A 440 9.75 -29.70 14.17
C ARG A 440 8.25 -29.38 14.17
N VAL A 441 7.86 -28.28 14.78
CA VAL A 441 6.47 -27.84 14.85
C VAL A 441 5.93 -27.54 13.44
N LYS A 442 4.68 -27.99 13.17
CA LYS A 442 3.96 -27.79 11.92
C LYS A 442 2.74 -26.90 12.14
N THR A 443 2.56 -25.91 11.32
CA THR A 443 1.35 -25.06 11.33
C THR A 443 0.16 -25.87 10.85
N LEU A 444 -0.94 -25.85 11.59
CA LEU A 444 -2.21 -26.54 11.29
C LEU A 444 -3.36 -25.53 11.28
N ILE A 445 -4.25 -25.69 10.33
CA ILE A 445 -5.52 -24.96 10.28
C ILE A 445 -6.60 -26.02 10.44
N LEU A 446 -7.32 -25.94 11.54
CA LEU A 446 -8.41 -26.82 11.91
C LEU A 446 -9.73 -26.13 11.58
N THR A 447 -10.62 -26.81 10.87
CA THR A 447 -11.88 -26.23 10.42
C THR A 447 -12.98 -26.38 11.46
N LYS A 448 -13.92 -25.44 11.51
CA LYS A 448 -15.04 -25.49 12.45
C LYS A 448 -15.81 -26.82 12.36
N GLY A 449 -16.10 -27.42 13.52
CA GLY A 449 -16.85 -28.69 13.64
C GLY A 449 -16.03 -29.93 13.32
N GLU A 450 -14.71 -29.82 13.20
CA GLU A 450 -13.81 -30.96 12.98
C GLU A 450 -13.52 -31.67 14.29
N THR A 451 -13.75 -32.97 14.36
CA THR A 451 -13.33 -33.80 15.49
C THR A 451 -11.87 -34.16 15.29
N ILE A 452 -11.01 -33.68 16.18
CA ILE A 452 -9.55 -33.85 16.11
C ILE A 452 -9.17 -35.23 16.67
N THR A 453 -9.70 -35.57 17.83
CA THR A 453 -9.43 -36.81 18.55
C THR A 453 -10.66 -37.18 19.35
N ARG A 454 -11.00 -38.47 19.44
CA ARG A 454 -12.04 -38.97 20.32
C ARG A 454 -11.44 -39.54 21.59
N GLU A 455 -12.20 -39.55 22.67
CA GLU A 455 -11.81 -40.19 23.92
C GLU A 455 -11.47 -41.66 23.68
N GLY A 456 -10.31 -42.12 24.14
CA GLY A 456 -9.80 -43.48 23.90
C GLY A 456 -9.00 -43.67 22.61
N ASP A 457 -9.08 -42.76 21.65
CA ASP A 457 -8.27 -42.81 20.43
C ASP A 457 -6.77 -42.55 20.75
N PRO A 458 -5.83 -43.11 19.97
CA PRO A 458 -4.40 -42.88 20.17
C PRO A 458 -4.05 -41.42 19.87
N VAL A 459 -3.40 -40.75 20.81
CA VAL A 459 -2.92 -39.36 20.66
C VAL A 459 -1.73 -39.31 19.70
N GLN A 460 -1.93 -38.73 18.53
CA GLN A 460 -0.90 -38.67 17.48
C GLN A 460 0.01 -37.44 17.58
N ARG A 461 -0.46 -36.36 18.19
CA ARG A 461 0.26 -35.07 18.25
C ARG A 461 -0.13 -34.24 19.47
N MET A 462 0.77 -33.36 19.88
CA MET A 462 0.46 -32.23 20.75
C MET A 462 0.00 -31.05 19.91
N LEU A 463 -0.99 -30.31 20.38
CA LEU A 463 -1.49 -29.09 19.74
C LEU A 463 -1.32 -27.90 20.66
N PHE A 464 -0.77 -26.80 20.12
CA PHE A 464 -0.64 -25.50 20.78
C PHE A 464 -1.54 -24.52 20.05
N ILE A 465 -2.53 -23.96 20.73
CA ILE A 465 -3.53 -23.09 20.12
C ILE A 465 -2.95 -21.69 20.00
N VAL A 466 -2.86 -21.21 18.74
CA VAL A 466 -2.42 -19.84 18.41
C VAL A 466 -3.61 -18.89 18.40
N ARG A 467 -4.70 -19.33 17.74
CA ARG A 467 -5.92 -18.53 17.57
C ARG A 467 -7.11 -19.46 17.43
N GLY A 468 -8.26 -19.06 17.97
CA GLY A 468 -9.47 -19.86 17.95
C GLY A 468 -9.67 -20.68 19.22
N HIS A 469 -10.72 -21.53 19.25
CA HIS A 469 -11.11 -22.28 20.42
C HIS A 469 -11.44 -23.73 20.08
N LEU A 470 -11.07 -24.66 20.99
CA LEU A 470 -11.41 -26.08 20.94
C LEU A 470 -12.31 -26.42 22.11
N GLU A 471 -13.33 -27.21 21.85
CA GLU A 471 -14.18 -27.82 22.89
C GLU A 471 -13.63 -29.19 23.25
N CYS A 472 -13.53 -29.49 24.53
CA CYS A 472 -13.17 -30.80 25.03
C CYS A 472 -14.30 -31.39 25.87
N TYR A 473 -14.64 -32.62 25.54
CA TYR A 473 -15.69 -33.41 26.19
C TYR A 473 -15.08 -34.68 26.78
N GLN A 474 -15.42 -34.94 28.04
CA GLN A 474 -15.06 -36.19 28.71
C GLN A 474 -16.32 -36.82 29.28
N HIS A 475 -16.56 -38.10 28.96
CA HIS A 475 -17.62 -38.87 29.58
C HIS A 475 -17.16 -39.42 30.92
N LEU A 476 -17.74 -38.89 31.99
CA LEU A 476 -17.60 -39.48 33.32
C LEU A 476 -18.69 -40.53 33.52
N ARG A 477 -18.39 -41.57 34.34
CA ARG A 477 -19.40 -42.56 34.75
C ARG A 477 -20.63 -41.84 35.35
N ASP A 478 -21.84 -42.34 35.09
CA ASP A 478 -23.13 -41.84 35.56
C ASP A 478 -23.67 -40.59 34.81
N ASP A 479 -23.64 -40.60 33.46
CA ASP A 479 -24.25 -39.57 32.58
C ASP A 479 -23.75 -38.12 32.80
N VAL A 480 -22.68 -37.93 33.56
CA VAL A 480 -22.05 -36.62 33.77
C VAL A 480 -20.95 -36.40 32.72
N SER A 481 -21.18 -35.49 31.78
CA SER A 481 -20.15 -35.04 30.84
C SER A 481 -19.42 -33.82 31.42
N SER A 482 -18.10 -33.90 31.50
CA SER A 482 -17.25 -32.73 31.78
C SER A 482 -16.99 -31.99 30.47
N PHE A 483 -17.19 -30.69 30.50
CA PHE A 483 -16.95 -29.79 29.38
C PHE A 483 -15.85 -28.81 29.72
N CYS A 484 -14.90 -28.62 28.82
CA CYS A 484 -13.91 -27.55 28.93
C CYS A 484 -13.71 -26.86 27.57
N MET A 485 -13.26 -25.61 27.59
CA MET A 485 -12.91 -24.86 26.40
C MET A 485 -11.42 -24.48 26.46
N LEU A 486 -10.70 -24.83 25.40
CA LEU A 486 -9.29 -24.48 25.23
C LEU A 486 -9.18 -23.31 24.25
N GLY A 487 -8.57 -22.20 24.69
CA GLY A 487 -8.37 -20.99 23.90
C GLY A 487 -6.90 -20.75 23.55
N PRO A 488 -6.60 -19.58 22.96
CA PRO A 488 -5.23 -19.19 22.60
C PRO A 488 -4.28 -19.29 23.80
N GLY A 489 -3.09 -19.87 23.55
CA GLY A 489 -2.10 -20.13 24.59
C GLY A 489 -2.27 -21.47 25.30
N ASN A 490 -3.40 -22.15 25.19
CA ASN A 490 -3.57 -23.50 25.73
C ASN A 490 -2.97 -24.55 24.81
N PHE A 491 -2.69 -25.72 25.40
CA PHE A 491 -2.16 -26.88 24.66
C PHE A 491 -2.97 -28.12 25.05
N THR A 492 -2.87 -29.16 24.20
CA THR A 492 -3.47 -30.49 24.42
C THR A 492 -2.56 -31.58 23.90
N GLY A 493 -2.79 -32.83 24.28
CA GLY A 493 -1.95 -33.97 23.93
C GLY A 493 -0.81 -34.19 24.93
N ASP A 494 -1.00 -33.71 26.16
CA ASP A 494 -0.05 -33.84 27.27
C ASP A 494 0.21 -35.30 27.69
N GLU A 495 -0.66 -36.23 27.30
CA GLU A 495 -0.46 -37.67 27.48
C GLU A 495 0.84 -38.19 26.80
N LEU A 496 1.23 -37.54 25.67
CA LEU A 496 2.47 -37.87 24.97
C LEU A 496 3.71 -37.59 25.79
N LEU A 497 3.69 -36.56 26.66
CA LEU A 497 4.82 -36.20 27.51
C LEU A 497 5.14 -37.33 28.51
N SER A 498 4.09 -37.87 29.14
CA SER A 498 4.28 -39.00 30.07
C SER A 498 4.66 -40.31 29.35
N TRP A 499 4.17 -40.49 28.13
CA TRP A 499 4.45 -41.67 27.30
C TRP A 499 5.91 -41.68 26.81
N CYS A 500 6.44 -40.56 26.34
CA CYS A 500 7.82 -40.47 25.86
C CYS A 500 8.87 -40.66 26.96
N LEU A 501 8.49 -40.37 28.22
CA LEU A 501 9.39 -40.48 29.37
C LEU A 501 9.43 -41.89 30.02
N ARG A 502 8.63 -42.86 29.54
CA ARG A 502 8.62 -44.22 30.04
C ARG A 502 9.74 -45.04 29.40
N ARG A 503 10.48 -45.82 30.18
CA ARG A 503 11.62 -46.68 29.75
C ARG A 503 11.22 -47.72 28.71
N HIS A 504 10.03 -48.30 28.82
CA HIS A 504 9.48 -49.28 27.90
C HIS A 504 8.17 -48.67 27.31
N SER A 505 8.31 -47.70 26.44
CA SER A 505 7.17 -47.31 25.62
C SER A 505 6.86 -48.45 24.67
N ALA A 506 5.97 -49.37 25.08
CA ALA A 506 5.35 -50.32 24.16
C ALA A 506 4.88 -49.50 22.95
N GLY A 507 5.16 -49.94 21.72
CA GLY A 507 4.97 -49.18 20.49
C GLY A 507 3.57 -48.61 20.23
N ARG A 508 2.66 -48.64 21.21
CA ARG A 508 1.32 -48.08 21.17
C ARG A 508 1.30 -46.69 21.79
N LEU A 509 0.71 -45.77 21.04
CA LEU A 509 0.45 -44.39 21.49
C LEU A 509 -0.52 -44.35 22.69
N PRO A 510 -0.45 -43.37 23.59
CA PRO A 510 -1.35 -43.23 24.72
C PRO A 510 -2.76 -42.89 24.24
N PRO A 511 -3.81 -43.40 24.91
CA PRO A 511 -5.18 -43.01 24.59
C PRO A 511 -5.48 -41.59 25.03
N SER A 512 -6.28 -40.86 24.26
CA SER A 512 -6.76 -39.53 24.59
C SER A 512 -7.73 -39.59 25.78
N SER A 513 -7.57 -38.65 26.69
CA SER A 513 -8.46 -38.48 27.85
C SER A 513 -9.74 -37.73 27.52
N PHE A 514 -9.83 -37.09 26.35
CA PHE A 514 -10.95 -36.22 25.95
C PHE A 514 -11.28 -36.40 24.46
N THR A 515 -12.55 -36.11 24.11
CA THR A 515 -12.95 -35.84 22.74
C THR A 515 -12.78 -34.36 22.45
N LEU A 516 -11.96 -34.04 21.44
CA LEU A 516 -11.65 -32.67 21.02
C LEU A 516 -12.35 -32.31 19.72
N VAL A 517 -13.12 -31.21 19.75
CA VAL A 517 -13.86 -30.70 18.60
C VAL A 517 -13.55 -29.20 18.43
N THR A 518 -13.41 -28.75 17.19
CA THR A 518 -13.19 -27.33 16.89
C THR A 518 -14.49 -26.53 17.00
N PHE A 519 -14.56 -25.57 17.89
CA PHE A 519 -15.70 -24.65 18.01
C PHE A 519 -15.77 -23.65 16.86
N GLU A 520 -14.63 -23.15 16.44
CA GLU A 520 -14.43 -22.24 15.32
C GLU A 520 -13.18 -22.62 14.53
N THR A 521 -12.94 -21.96 13.38
CA THR A 521 -11.70 -22.19 12.63
C THR A 521 -10.49 -21.80 13.48
N THR A 522 -9.67 -22.78 13.83
CA THR A 522 -8.58 -22.67 14.80
C THR A 522 -7.23 -22.82 14.11
N GLU A 523 -6.34 -21.87 14.37
CA GLU A 523 -4.92 -21.95 14.01
C GLU A 523 -4.15 -22.56 15.18
N ALA A 524 -3.43 -23.63 14.92
CA ALA A 524 -2.65 -24.32 15.94
C ALA A 524 -1.29 -24.76 15.39
N PHE A 525 -0.32 -24.90 16.30
CA PHE A 525 0.93 -25.60 16.03
C PHE A 525 0.81 -27.04 16.49
N GLY A 526 1.19 -27.98 15.63
CA GLY A 526 1.19 -29.41 15.94
C GLY A 526 2.61 -29.95 16.05
N LEU A 527 2.88 -30.71 17.12
CA LEU A 527 4.08 -31.48 17.31
C LEU A 527 3.72 -32.96 17.32
N GLU A 528 4.20 -33.71 16.32
CA GLU A 528 3.88 -35.13 16.16
C GLU A 528 4.51 -35.97 17.27
N ALA A 529 3.88 -37.12 17.61
CA ALA A 529 4.36 -38.03 18.67
C ALA A 529 5.80 -38.51 18.42
N ASP A 530 6.15 -38.79 17.16
CA ASP A 530 7.50 -39.21 16.78
C ASP A 530 8.54 -38.11 17.00
N ASP A 531 8.16 -36.86 16.76
CA ASP A 531 9.01 -35.68 16.98
C ASP A 531 9.24 -35.46 18.49
N VAL A 532 8.19 -35.63 19.32
CA VAL A 532 8.30 -35.55 20.78
C VAL A 532 9.25 -36.64 21.28
N LYS A 533 9.07 -37.86 20.79
CA LYS A 533 9.94 -39.01 21.14
C LYS A 533 11.38 -38.77 20.72
N TYR A 534 11.62 -38.28 19.50
CA TYR A 534 12.97 -37.94 19.03
C TYR A 534 13.65 -36.91 19.93
N VAL A 535 12.98 -35.81 20.26
CA VAL A 535 13.57 -34.76 21.11
C VAL A 535 13.86 -35.28 22.51
N THR A 536 12.97 -36.06 23.12
CA THR A 536 13.17 -36.64 24.44
C THR A 536 14.34 -37.64 24.47
N GLN A 537 14.52 -38.40 23.42
CA GLN A 537 15.65 -39.36 23.29
C GLN A 537 16.96 -38.65 22.99
N HIS A 538 16.98 -37.68 22.10
CA HIS A 538 18.18 -36.96 21.68
C HIS A 538 18.78 -36.10 22.81
N PHE A 539 17.92 -35.42 23.57
CA PHE A 539 18.30 -34.57 24.71
C PHE A 539 18.07 -35.26 26.05
N ARG A 540 18.24 -36.58 26.11
CA ARG A 540 18.00 -37.41 27.29
C ARG A 540 18.62 -36.86 28.59
N HIS A 541 19.83 -36.29 28.51
CA HIS A 541 20.54 -35.71 29.65
C HIS A 541 19.76 -34.55 30.32
N THR A 542 19.02 -33.72 29.53
CA THR A 542 18.20 -32.63 30.06
C THR A 542 16.94 -33.16 30.75
N PHE A 543 16.37 -34.26 30.24
CA PHE A 543 15.15 -34.87 30.77
C PHE A 543 15.40 -35.70 32.06
N VAL A 544 16.62 -36.08 32.37
CA VAL A 544 16.99 -36.79 33.61
C VAL A 544 16.96 -35.90 34.86
N SER A 545 16.94 -34.59 34.69
CA SER A 545 16.86 -33.62 35.79
C SER A 545 15.66 -33.88 36.70
N GLU A 546 15.87 -33.85 38.03
CA GLU A 546 14.83 -34.09 39.04
C GLU A 546 13.64 -33.10 38.91
N ARG A 547 13.89 -31.87 38.46
CA ARG A 547 12.83 -30.88 38.19
C ARG A 547 11.92 -31.35 37.06
N VAL A 548 12.48 -31.85 35.98
CA VAL A 548 11.75 -32.38 34.82
C VAL A 548 10.97 -33.64 35.19
N ARG A 549 11.56 -34.54 36.00
CA ARG A 549 10.87 -35.72 36.52
C ARG A 549 9.63 -35.34 37.37
N ARG A 550 9.72 -34.35 38.24
CA ARG A 550 8.59 -33.86 39.01
C ARG A 550 7.50 -33.32 38.13
N SER A 551 7.85 -32.51 37.11
CA SER A 551 6.88 -32.00 36.12
C SER A 551 6.25 -33.14 35.31
N ALA A 552 6.99 -34.17 34.94
CA ALA A 552 6.49 -35.33 34.19
C ALA A 552 5.45 -36.13 34.97
N ARG A 553 5.58 -36.25 36.31
CA ARG A 553 4.55 -36.88 37.17
C ARG A 553 3.19 -36.21 37.07
N TYR A 554 3.18 -34.89 36.89
CA TYR A 554 1.94 -34.12 36.72
C TYR A 554 1.14 -34.54 35.47
N TYR A 555 1.80 -34.97 34.41
CA TYR A 555 1.17 -35.40 33.15
C TYR A 555 0.80 -36.88 33.11
N SER A 556 1.23 -37.68 34.12
CA SER A 556 0.87 -39.09 34.18
C SER A 556 -0.53 -39.31 34.72
N PRO A 557 -1.45 -39.95 33.97
CA PRO A 557 -2.80 -40.25 34.47
C PRO A 557 -2.79 -41.06 35.76
N GLY A 558 -1.86 -42.05 35.89
CA GLY A 558 -1.73 -42.85 37.10
C GLY A 558 -1.36 -42.02 38.34
N TRP A 559 -0.41 -41.08 38.20
CA TRP A 559 -0.02 -40.18 39.28
C TRP A 559 -1.11 -39.19 39.63
N ARG A 560 -1.88 -38.66 38.67
CA ARG A 560 -3.04 -37.78 38.90
C ARG A 560 -4.13 -38.51 39.69
N THR A 561 -4.49 -39.73 39.29
CA THR A 561 -5.48 -40.54 39.96
C THR A 561 -5.04 -40.88 41.40
N TRP A 562 -3.81 -41.33 41.56
CA TRP A 562 -3.25 -41.62 42.89
C TRP A 562 -3.25 -40.38 43.78
N ALA A 563 -2.81 -39.22 43.30
CA ALA A 563 -2.79 -37.96 44.06
C ALA A 563 -4.19 -37.51 44.43
N ALA A 564 -5.17 -37.61 43.50
CA ALA A 564 -6.57 -37.26 43.78
C ALA A 564 -7.15 -38.12 44.89
N VAL A 565 -6.93 -39.45 44.84
CA VAL A 565 -7.38 -40.37 45.93
C VAL A 565 -6.69 -40.05 47.25
N ALA A 566 -5.40 -39.80 47.26
CA ALA A 566 -4.63 -39.44 48.47
C ALA A 566 -5.14 -38.12 49.08
N ILE A 567 -5.41 -37.09 48.30
CA ILE A 567 -5.95 -35.80 48.74
C ILE A 567 -7.35 -35.99 49.33
N GLN A 568 -8.23 -36.74 48.66
CA GLN A 568 -9.58 -37.01 49.13
C GLN A 568 -9.58 -37.75 50.44
N LEU A 569 -8.70 -38.73 50.65
CA LEU A 569 -8.54 -39.44 51.90
C LEU A 569 -8.02 -38.55 53.02
N ALA A 570 -7.01 -37.72 52.74
CA ALA A 570 -6.48 -36.74 53.69
C ALA A 570 -7.57 -35.74 54.14
N TRP A 571 -8.34 -35.21 53.15
CA TRP A 571 -9.44 -34.31 53.41
C TRP A 571 -10.54 -34.94 54.26
N ARG A 572 -10.94 -36.18 53.99
CA ARG A 572 -11.95 -36.91 54.77
C ARG A 572 -11.45 -37.23 56.19
N ARG A 573 -10.12 -37.48 56.41
CA ARG A 573 -9.52 -37.60 57.74
C ARG A 573 -9.58 -36.27 58.51
N TYR A 574 -9.24 -35.16 57.87
CA TYR A 574 -9.27 -33.83 58.49
C TYR A 574 -10.69 -33.40 58.89
N LYS A 575 -11.69 -33.67 58.06
CA LYS A 575 -13.09 -33.28 58.27
C LYS A 575 -13.80 -34.15 59.35
N ARG A 576 -13.13 -35.17 59.92
CA ARG A 576 -13.70 -35.94 61.05
C ARG A 576 -13.64 -35.10 62.31
N PRO A 577 -14.80 -34.91 63.02
CA PRO A 577 -14.73 -34.41 64.37
C PRO A 577 -13.99 -35.41 65.24
N GLN A 578 -12.97 -34.98 65.97
CA GLN A 578 -12.37 -35.80 67.03
C GLN A 578 -13.49 -36.14 68.02
N PRO A 579 -13.64 -37.40 68.40
CA PRO A 579 -14.54 -37.71 69.54
C PRO A 579 -13.97 -37.01 70.74
N SER A 580 -14.66 -35.99 71.20
CA SER A 580 -14.40 -35.39 72.53
C SER A 580 -14.57 -36.47 73.59
N THR A 581 -13.46 -36.88 74.18
CA THR A 581 -13.41 -37.64 75.41
C THR A 581 -13.87 -36.71 76.51
N LEU A 582 -15.16 -36.71 76.82
CA LEU A 582 -15.65 -36.36 78.16
C LEU A 582 -17.10 -36.80 78.33
N SER A 583 -17.25 -37.55 79.38
CA SER A 583 -18.46 -37.86 80.18
C SER A 583 -19.11 -39.22 79.90
N SER A 584 -18.68 -40.12 80.79
CA SER A 584 -19.41 -41.21 81.32
C SER A 584 -20.71 -40.73 81.98
N LEU A 585 -21.87 -41.21 81.52
CA LEU A 585 -23.04 -41.49 82.32
C LEU A 585 -24.04 -42.38 81.54
N PRO A 586 -24.58 -43.43 82.18
CA PRO A 586 -25.43 -44.39 81.44
C PRO A 586 -26.89 -43.95 81.60
N PHE A 587 -27.54 -43.74 80.44
CA PHE A 587 -29.03 -43.78 80.44
C PHE A 587 -29.52 -44.59 79.27
N MET A 588 -30.14 -45.69 79.56
CA MET A 588 -30.83 -46.60 78.66
C MET A 588 -32.02 -45.94 77.98
N LEU A 589 -32.01 -45.93 76.62
CA LEU A 589 -33.21 -45.94 75.79
C LEU A 589 -32.85 -46.47 74.42
N PRO A 590 -33.65 -47.40 73.82
CA PRO A 590 -33.34 -48.02 72.53
C PRO A 590 -33.64 -47.03 71.40
N ARG A 591 -32.61 -46.57 70.74
CA ARG A 591 -32.73 -45.80 69.49
C ARG A 591 -32.57 -46.71 68.29
N ARG A 592 -33.61 -46.73 67.44
CA ARG A 592 -33.53 -47.28 66.07
C ARG A 592 -32.29 -46.77 65.32
N PRO A 593 -31.58 -47.64 64.60
CA PRO A 593 -30.43 -47.22 63.81
C PRO A 593 -30.89 -46.38 62.62
N PRO A 594 -30.26 -45.20 62.35
CA PRO A 594 -30.53 -44.46 61.16
C PRO A 594 -29.93 -45.19 59.95
N ALA A 595 -30.74 -45.43 58.93
CA ALA A 595 -30.42 -46.14 57.68
C ALA A 595 -29.46 -45.36 56.75
N ARG A 596 -28.53 -44.59 57.29
CA ARG A 596 -27.60 -43.74 56.51
C ARG A 596 -26.13 -44.04 56.73
N SER A 597 -25.74 -45.04 57.49
CA SER A 597 -24.33 -45.35 57.78
C SER A 597 -23.66 -46.26 56.72
N THR A 598 -24.43 -47.00 55.96
CA THR A 598 -23.90 -47.97 55.00
C THR A 598 -23.25 -47.36 53.77
N SER A 599 -23.77 -46.24 53.26
CA SER A 599 -23.20 -45.58 52.07
C SER A 599 -21.84 -44.90 52.32
N VAL A 600 -21.66 -44.36 53.52
CA VAL A 600 -20.40 -43.67 53.88
C VAL A 600 -19.26 -44.67 54.15
N GLU A 601 -19.60 -45.85 54.69
CA GLU A 601 -18.64 -46.91 54.96
C GLU A 601 -18.27 -47.64 53.69
N GLU A 602 -19.21 -47.86 52.80
CA GLU A 602 -19.05 -48.44 51.46
C GLU A 602 -18.18 -47.55 50.56
N ASP A 603 -18.39 -46.22 50.57
CA ASP A 603 -17.56 -45.27 49.88
C ASP A 603 -16.14 -45.18 50.45
N ARG A 604 -15.99 -45.42 51.74
CA ARG A 604 -14.68 -45.54 52.39
C ARG A 604 -13.93 -46.78 51.96
N LEU A 605 -14.63 -47.94 51.95
CA LEU A 605 -14.07 -49.19 51.48
C LEU A 605 -13.63 -49.06 50.03
N ARG A 606 -14.47 -48.49 49.17
CA ARG A 606 -14.15 -48.23 47.76
C ARG A 606 -12.93 -47.36 47.60
N LEU A 607 -12.75 -46.30 48.41
CA LEU A 607 -11.58 -45.45 48.37
C LEU A 607 -10.32 -46.14 48.92
N TYR A 608 -10.44 -46.93 49.98
CA TYR A 608 -9.32 -47.75 50.46
C TYR A 608 -8.97 -48.86 49.47
N THR A 609 -9.94 -49.51 48.86
CA THR A 609 -9.73 -50.51 47.83
C THR A 609 -9.08 -49.86 46.59
N ALA A 610 -9.52 -48.65 46.20
CA ALA A 610 -8.92 -47.91 45.10
C ALA A 610 -7.46 -47.50 45.40
N LEU A 611 -7.12 -47.17 46.66
CA LEU A 611 -5.76 -46.83 47.07
C LEU A 611 -4.84 -48.08 47.17
N LEU A 612 -5.40 -49.19 47.62
CA LEU A 612 -4.68 -50.49 47.70
C LEU A 612 -4.51 -51.14 46.33
N THR A 613 -5.51 -50.95 45.41
CA THR A 613 -5.43 -51.46 44.04
C THR A 613 -4.71 -50.51 43.09
N SER A 614 -4.69 -49.21 43.33
CA SER A 614 -3.81 -48.27 42.69
C SER A 614 -2.47 -48.23 43.50
N SER A 615 -1.62 -49.22 43.27
CA SER A 615 -0.24 -49.13 43.77
C SER A 615 0.35 -47.77 43.37
N LYS A 616 1.02 -47.09 44.34
CA LYS A 616 1.82 -45.88 44.02
C LYS A 616 2.62 -46.21 42.77
N PRO A 617 2.47 -45.44 41.67
CA PRO A 617 3.20 -45.73 40.45
C PRO A 617 4.68 -45.80 40.82
N HIS A 618 5.37 -46.89 40.45
CA HIS A 618 6.78 -47.10 40.77
C HIS A 618 7.57 -45.89 40.24
N GLU A 619 8.46 -45.36 41.06
CA GLU A 619 9.36 -44.27 40.66
C GLU A 619 10.26 -44.69 39.51
N ASP A 620 10.59 -45.97 39.45
CA ASP A 620 11.38 -46.60 38.38
C ASP A 620 10.68 -46.63 37.02
N ALA A 621 9.37 -46.35 36.94
CA ALA A 621 8.67 -46.21 35.63
C ALA A 621 9.19 -45.00 34.83
N PHE A 622 9.89 -44.05 35.45
CA PHE A 622 10.54 -42.90 34.85
C PHE A 622 12.07 -42.95 34.95
N ASP A 623 12.66 -44.11 35.22
CA ASP A 623 14.11 -44.29 35.12
C ASP A 623 14.54 -44.28 33.66
N PHE A 624 15.33 -43.31 33.33
CA PHE A 624 15.91 -43.06 32.00
C PHE A 624 17.15 -43.92 31.76
#